data_b9a32fe60292d806c8522c5d13955866
#
_entry.id   b9a32fe60292d806c8522c5d13955866
#
_cell.length_a   1.000
_cell.length_b   1.000
_cell.length_c   1.000
_cell.angle_alpha   90.00
_cell.angle_beta   90.00
_cell.angle_gamma   90.00
#
_symmetry.space_group_name_H-M   'P 1'
#
loop_
_entity.id
_entity.type
_entity.pdbx_description
1 polymer ?
#
loop_
_entity_poly.entity_id
_entity_poly.type
_entity_poly.pdbx_seq_one_letter_code
_entity_poly.pdbx_strand_id
1 'polypeptide(L)'
;YKRQEEQIVTDADGSYIIEGQADLEDVEAKLGIEFECEDIDTLSGFMIYKLGKIPDDGENFEVEYKGYIFRTLDVRGRMILKVKVEKTSQGQHA
;
A
#
# COMPACT_ATOMS: atom_id res chain seq x y z
N TYR A 1 15.80 -6.37 -19.45
CA TYR A 1 15.58 -6.11 -19.14
C TYR A 1 14.81 -5.83 -18.68
N LYS A 2 14.46 -5.90 -18.41
CA LYS A 2 13.84 -5.73 -18.03
C LYS A 2 13.22 -5.36 -17.30
N ARG A 3 12.82 -5.14 -17.20
CA ARG A 3 12.38 -4.82 -16.46
C ARG A 3 11.59 -4.74 -15.84
N GLN A 4 11.63 -4.72 -15.73
CA GLN A 4 10.81 -5.04 -14.90
C GLN A 4 9.57 -4.46 -14.92
N GLU A 5 8.48 -5.03 -14.69
CA GLU A 5 7.29 -4.40 -14.69
C GLU A 5 7.18 -3.52 -13.55
N GLU A 6 6.34 -2.54 -13.59
CA GLU A 6 6.27 -1.58 -12.53
C GLU A 6 5.34 -2.03 -11.46
N GLN A 7 5.84 -2.06 -10.24
CA GLN A 7 5.03 -2.40 -9.10
C GLN A 7 4.29 -1.20 -8.54
N ILE A 8 4.65 -0.01 -8.94
CA ILE A 8 4.01 1.22 -8.51
C ILE A 8 3.59 2.00 -9.74
N VAL A 9 2.30 2.21 -9.89
CA VAL A 9 1.75 2.91 -11.05
C VAL A 9 0.97 4.12 -10.55
N THR A 10 1.18 5.27 -11.19
CA THR A 10 0.45 6.47 -10.83
C THR A 10 -0.87 6.49 -11.59
N ASP A 11 -1.96 6.62 -10.87
CA ASP A 11 -3.27 6.68 -11.47
C ASP A 11 -3.57 8.10 -11.97
N ALA A 12 -4.61 8.23 -12.76
CA ALA A 12 -4.94 9.49 -13.37
C ALA A 12 -5.34 10.55 -12.36
N ASP A 13 -5.88 10.14 -11.23
CA ASP A 13 -6.31 11.10 -10.21
C ASP A 13 -5.21 11.43 -9.21
N GLY A 14 -3.99 11.01 -9.48
CA GLY A 14 -2.87 11.31 -8.59
C GLY A 14 -2.63 10.30 -7.51
N SER A 15 -3.44 9.26 -7.44
CA SER A 15 -3.19 8.20 -6.48
C SER A 15 -2.22 7.19 -7.08
N TYR A 16 -1.83 6.20 -6.29
CA TYR A 16 -0.91 5.17 -6.74
C TYR A 16 -1.56 3.81 -6.60
N ILE A 17 -1.31 2.96 -7.57
CA ILE A 17 -1.70 1.55 -7.50
C ILE A 17 -0.41 0.76 -7.30
N ILE A 18 -0.30 0.09 -6.17
CA ILE A 18 0.94 -0.57 -5.79
C ILE A 18 0.66 -2.05 -5.55
N GLU A 19 1.52 -2.89 -6.07
CA GLU A 19 1.38 -4.32 -5.83
C GLU A 19 1.75 -4.65 -4.40
N GLY A 20 1.03 -5.60 -3.83
CA GLY A 20 1.31 -5.98 -2.45
C GLY A 20 2.70 -6.56 -2.26
N GLN A 21 3.31 -7.08 -3.32
CA GLN A 21 4.66 -7.64 -3.25
C GLN A 21 5.74 -6.58 -3.33
N ALA A 22 5.38 -5.33 -3.56
CA ALA A 22 6.38 -4.27 -3.69
C ALA A 22 7.16 -4.12 -2.39
N ASP A 23 8.45 -3.87 -2.51
CA ASP A 23 9.28 -3.64 -1.35
C ASP A 23 8.88 -2.34 -0.67
N LEU A 24 8.85 -2.37 0.66
CA LEU A 24 8.52 -1.15 1.38
C LEU A 24 9.51 -0.03 1.11
N GLU A 25 10.77 -0.37 0.86
CA GLU A 25 11.75 0.66 0.54
C GLU A 25 11.37 1.41 -0.72
N ASP A 26 10.85 0.70 -1.72
CA ASP A 26 10.44 1.35 -2.95
C ASP A 26 9.22 2.22 -2.72
N VAL A 27 8.30 1.76 -1.88
CA VAL A 27 7.11 2.54 -1.57
C VAL A 27 7.50 3.79 -0.79
N GLU A 28 8.44 3.66 0.14
CA GLU A 28 8.92 4.83 0.88
C GLU A 28 9.47 5.89 -0.06
N ALA A 29 10.29 5.45 -1.01
CA ALA A 29 10.90 6.39 -1.93
C ALA A 29 9.84 7.08 -2.78
N LYS A 30 8.83 6.34 -3.18
CA LYS A 30 7.80 6.90 -4.05
C LYS A 30 6.92 7.88 -3.30
N LEU A 31 6.56 7.56 -2.07
CA LEU A 31 5.64 8.39 -1.30
C LEU A 31 6.34 9.45 -0.48
N GLY A 32 7.63 9.30 -0.24
CA GLY A 32 8.37 10.26 0.57
C GLY A 32 8.11 10.10 2.06
N ILE A 33 7.78 8.91 2.51
CA ILE A 33 7.52 8.63 3.92
C ILE A 33 8.41 7.49 4.37
N GLU A 34 8.43 7.25 5.68
CA GLU A 34 9.16 6.13 6.24
C GLU A 34 8.19 5.17 6.90
N PHE A 35 8.39 3.89 6.65
CA PHE A 35 7.64 2.86 7.36
C PHE A 35 8.50 2.41 8.54
N GLU A 36 7.93 2.50 9.73
CA GLU A 36 8.66 2.19 10.94
C GLU A 36 8.40 0.75 11.34
N CYS A 37 8.69 -0.17 10.42
CA CYS A 37 8.43 -1.59 10.60
C CYS A 37 9.68 -2.34 10.20
N GLU A 38 10.44 -2.82 11.17
CA GLU A 38 11.75 -3.39 10.87
C GLU A 38 11.68 -4.79 10.31
N ASP A 39 10.66 -5.53 10.65
CA ASP A 39 10.59 -6.92 10.23
C ASP A 39 9.70 -7.14 9.03
N ILE A 40 9.27 -6.07 8.38
CA ILE A 40 8.31 -6.16 7.29
C ILE A 40 8.97 -5.63 6.04
N ASP A 41 8.96 -6.43 4.98
CA ASP A 41 9.66 -6.08 3.76
C ASP A 41 8.74 -5.63 2.64
N THR A 42 7.47 -6.01 2.67
CA THR A 42 6.56 -5.73 1.56
C THR A 42 5.37 -4.93 2.03
N LEU A 43 4.71 -4.30 1.06
CA LEU A 43 3.50 -3.54 1.35
C LEU A 43 2.40 -4.45 1.89
N SER A 44 2.27 -5.64 1.33
CA SER A 44 1.27 -6.59 1.82
C SER A 44 1.51 -6.90 3.30
N GLY A 45 2.76 -7.13 3.67
CA GLY A 45 3.08 -7.40 5.07
C GLY A 45 2.74 -6.22 5.96
N PHE A 46 3.01 -5.01 5.49
CA PHE A 46 2.68 -3.82 6.25
C PHE A 46 1.18 -3.70 6.47
N MET A 47 0.40 -3.96 5.43
CA MET A 47 -1.06 -3.86 5.53
C MET A 47 -1.60 -4.88 6.52
N ILE A 48 -1.09 -6.10 6.47
CA ILE A 48 -1.53 -7.15 7.39
C ILE A 48 -1.14 -6.81 8.81
N TYR A 49 0.06 -6.26 8.97
CA TYR A 49 0.52 -5.86 10.30
C TYR A 49 -0.41 -4.79 10.89
N LYS A 50 -0.82 -3.83 10.07
CA LYS A 50 -1.70 -2.76 10.57
C LYS A 50 -3.11 -3.27 10.82
N LEU A 51 -3.57 -4.21 10.00
CA LEU A 51 -4.90 -4.79 10.23
C LEU A 51 -4.94 -5.62 11.50
N GLY A 52 -3.83 -6.25 11.85
CA GLY A 52 -3.76 -7.05 13.05
C GLY A 52 -4.21 -8.48 12.88
N LYS A 53 -4.55 -8.87 11.67
CA LYS A 53 -4.94 -10.24 11.37
C LYS A 53 -4.73 -10.48 9.89
N ILE A 54 -4.80 -11.74 9.49
CA ILE A 54 -4.72 -12.09 8.07
C ILE A 54 -6.11 -11.92 7.47
N PRO A 55 -6.24 -11.13 6.40
CA PRO A 55 -7.57 -10.89 5.83
C PRO A 55 -8.11 -12.13 5.14
N ASP A 56 -9.42 -12.23 5.09
CA ASP A 56 -10.07 -13.27 4.34
C ASP A 56 -10.07 -12.92 2.85
N ASP A 57 -10.28 -13.96 2.05
CA ASP A 57 -10.36 -13.77 0.61
C ASP A 57 -11.45 -12.75 0.29
N GLY A 58 -11.09 -11.72 -0.43
CA GLY A 58 -12.04 -10.69 -0.79
C GLY A 58 -12.31 -9.65 0.28
N GLU A 59 -11.67 -9.76 1.43
CA GLU A 59 -11.89 -8.79 2.50
C GLU A 59 -11.07 -7.54 2.22
N ASN A 60 -11.74 -6.42 2.00
CA ASN A 60 -11.06 -5.16 1.74
C ASN A 60 -11.04 -4.30 2.99
N PHE A 61 -9.95 -3.55 3.15
CA PHE A 61 -9.82 -2.68 4.30
C PHE A 61 -8.89 -1.52 3.95
N GLU A 62 -8.85 -0.54 4.84
CA GLU A 62 -8.03 0.64 4.65
C GLU A 62 -7.16 0.87 5.86
N VAL A 63 -5.97 1.42 5.61
CA VAL A 63 -5.04 1.81 6.67
C VAL A 63 -4.61 3.24 6.38
N GLU A 64 -4.69 4.09 7.38
CA GLU A 64 -4.19 5.46 7.25
C GLU A 64 -2.84 5.55 7.92
N TYR A 65 -1.84 6.12 7.22
CA TYR A 65 -0.49 6.15 7.73
C TYR A 65 0.25 7.33 7.12
N LYS A 66 0.74 8.21 7.97
CA LYS A 66 1.62 9.33 7.59
C LYS A 66 1.06 10.17 6.44
N GLY A 67 -0.24 10.44 6.48
CA GLY A 67 -0.86 11.30 5.50
C GLY A 67 -1.33 10.60 4.25
N TYR A 68 -1.32 9.29 4.24
CA TYR A 68 -1.80 8.52 3.11
C TYR A 68 -2.81 7.50 3.58
N ILE A 69 -3.75 7.18 2.71
CA ILE A 69 -4.71 6.11 2.94
C ILE A 69 -4.35 4.97 2.01
N PHE A 70 -4.10 3.81 2.58
CA PHE A 70 -3.77 2.60 1.84
C PHE A 70 -5.01 1.71 1.83
N ARG A 71 -5.60 1.54 0.66
CA ARG A 71 -6.85 0.80 0.51
C ARG A 71 -6.60 -0.44 -0.33
N THR A 72 -6.99 -1.60 0.18
CA THR A 72 -6.80 -2.83 -0.59
C THR A 72 -7.75 -2.84 -1.78
N LEU A 73 -7.25 -3.28 -2.91
CA LEU A 73 -8.06 -3.43 -4.11
C LEU A 73 -8.33 -4.89 -4.43
N ASP A 74 -7.38 -5.77 -4.12
CA ASP A 74 -7.50 -7.17 -4.50
C ASP A 74 -6.87 -8.00 -3.40
N VAL A 75 -7.68 -8.80 -2.73
CA VAL A 75 -7.22 -9.68 -1.66
C VAL A 75 -7.64 -11.09 -2.02
N ARG A 76 -6.68 -11.98 -2.14
CA ARG A 76 -6.97 -13.36 -2.52
C ARG A 76 -6.09 -14.30 -1.74
N GLY A 77 -6.70 -15.36 -1.24
CA GLY A 77 -5.92 -16.40 -0.58
C GLY A 77 -5.14 -15.86 0.59
N ARG A 78 -5.70 -14.89 1.29
CA ARG A 78 -5.05 -14.27 2.45
C ARG A 78 -3.85 -13.43 2.07
N MET A 79 -3.76 -13.07 0.80
CA MET A 79 -2.69 -12.20 0.33
C MET A 79 -3.29 -10.96 -0.26
N ILE A 80 -2.63 -9.85 -0.02
CA ILE A 80 -3.03 -8.59 -0.61
C ILE A 80 -2.25 -8.42 -1.89
N LEU A 81 -2.97 -8.39 -3.01
CA LEU A 81 -2.33 -8.33 -4.31
C LEU A 81 -2.13 -6.91 -4.82
N LYS A 82 -3.08 -6.03 -4.54
CA LYS A 82 -2.98 -4.64 -4.99
C LYS A 82 -3.54 -3.71 -3.95
N VAL A 83 -2.92 -2.54 -3.84
CA VAL A 83 -3.29 -1.52 -2.87
C VAL A 83 -3.34 -0.18 -3.59
N LYS A 84 -4.39 0.58 -3.35
CA LYS A 84 -4.47 1.94 -3.84
C LYS A 84 -4.06 2.89 -2.71
N VAL A 85 -3.14 3.80 -3.02
CA VAL A 85 -2.63 4.73 -2.03
C VAL A 85 -3.03 6.14 -2.46
N GLU A 86 -3.70 6.84 -1.56
CA GLU A 86 -4.15 8.22 -1.81
C GLU A 86 -3.64 9.11 -0.71
N LYS A 87 -3.34 10.33 -1.04
CA LYS A 87 -3.09 11.31 -0.01
C LYS A 87 -4.38 11.62 0.71
N THR A 88 -4.31 11.73 2.02
CA THR A 88 -5.46 12.17 2.76
C THR A 88 -5.65 13.65 2.46
N SER A 89 -6.88 14.05 2.24
CA SER A 89 -7.11 15.43 1.87
C SER A 89 -7.61 16.26 3.02
N GLN A 90 -7.91 15.61 4.12
CA GLN A 90 -8.41 16.39 5.19
C GLN A 90 -7.38 17.28 5.72
N GLY A 91 -6.24 17.04 5.41
CA GLY A 91 -5.30 18.03 5.83
C GLY A 91 -5.74 19.38 5.42
N GLN A 92 -6.60 19.41 4.58
CA GLN A 92 -6.96 20.56 4.23
C GLN A 92 -8.05 21.09 4.65
N HIS A 93 -8.31 20.93 5.10
CA HIS A 93 -9.12 21.33 5.59
C HIS A 93 -9.11 21.97 6.23
N ALA A 94 -8.90 21.89 6.02
CA ALA A 94 -8.91 22.28 6.47
C ALA A 94 -9.01 22.80 6.56
#